data_8bf6009adcbd89fe76e3d895c8feaffa
#
_entry.id   8bf6009adcbd89fe76e3d895c8feaffa
#
_cell.length_a   1.000
_cell.length_b   1.000
_cell.length_c   1.000
_cell.angle_alpha   90.00
_cell.angle_beta   90.00
_cell.angle_gamma   90.00
#
_symmetry.space_group_name_H-M   'P 1'
#
loop_
_entity.id
_entity.type
_entity.pdbx_description
1 polymer ?
#
loop_
_entity_poly.entity_id
_entity_poly.type
_entity_poly.pdbx_seq_one_letter_code
_entity_poly.pdbx_strand_id
1 'polypeptide(L)'
;MSEATYCRLCLENKADKKGSHIVPHFLLKRIENIDGKTERDYELGFEIGRMGMSSHFGRAVQPYILEETFGNITDDDIEKNSHPLIVDNYYCSECEKRFSLIESEYSLTMSTVNSETYESGVSSLLGILFWGSIVWRISNHGKNGVKLPIEQEESLRSI
;
A
#
# COMPACT_ATOMS: atom_id res chain seq x y z
N MET A 1 16.07 21.81 10.68
CA MET A 1 14.82 22.04 9.89
C MET A 1 14.87 21.04 8.75
N SER A 2 14.00 20.03 8.76
CA SER A 2 13.92 19.06 7.66
C SER A 2 13.42 19.80 6.41
N GLU A 3 14.15 19.69 5.30
CA GLU A 3 13.70 20.19 4.02
C GLU A 3 12.32 19.61 3.71
N ALA A 4 11.40 20.47 3.26
CA ALA A 4 10.06 20.05 2.90
C ALA A 4 10.16 19.13 1.68
N THR A 5 9.80 17.87 1.85
CA THR A 5 9.75 16.89 0.76
C THR A 5 8.53 17.19 -0.11
N TYR A 6 8.72 17.30 -1.41
CA TYR A 6 7.63 17.47 -2.36
C TYR A 6 6.92 16.14 -2.66
N CYS A 7 5.63 16.23 -2.97
CA CYS A 7 4.82 15.10 -3.41
C CYS A 7 5.46 14.42 -4.62
N ARG A 8 5.65 13.12 -4.54
CA ARG A 8 6.32 12.36 -5.61
C ARG A 8 5.48 12.24 -6.88
N LEU A 9 4.14 12.45 -6.79
CA LEU A 9 3.27 12.39 -7.96
C LEU A 9 3.20 13.73 -8.69
N CYS A 10 2.77 14.82 -8.04
CA CYS A 10 2.64 16.13 -8.70
C CYS A 10 3.95 16.94 -8.74
N LEU A 11 4.91 16.67 -7.86
CA LEU A 11 6.17 17.40 -7.70
C LEU A 11 6.01 18.89 -7.30
N GLU A 12 4.79 19.32 -6.98
CA GLU A 12 4.44 20.72 -6.70
C GLU A 12 4.12 20.94 -5.23
N ASN A 13 3.22 20.12 -4.68
CA ASN A 13 2.73 20.27 -3.33
C ASN A 13 3.65 19.59 -2.32
N LYS A 14 3.62 20.07 -1.09
CA LYS A 14 4.30 19.39 0.02
C LYS A 14 3.71 18.00 0.23
N ALA A 15 4.58 17.01 0.41
CA ALA A 15 4.18 15.66 0.79
C ALA A 15 3.85 15.62 2.28
N ASP A 16 2.58 15.72 2.61
CA ASP A 16 2.07 15.83 3.99
C ASP A 16 1.18 14.65 4.42
N LYS A 17 0.87 13.75 3.49
CA LYS A 17 0.00 12.61 3.78
C LYS A 17 0.76 11.52 4.52
N LYS A 18 0.12 10.99 5.57
CA LYS A 18 0.62 9.86 6.36
C LYS A 18 -0.26 8.63 6.14
N GLY A 19 0.33 7.45 6.24
CA GLY A 19 -0.38 6.19 6.13
C GLY A 19 -0.85 5.87 4.71
N SER A 20 -0.15 6.35 3.68
CA SER A 20 -0.47 6.06 2.29
C SER A 20 -0.09 4.63 1.94
N HIS A 21 -1.03 3.88 1.36
CA HIS A 21 -0.79 2.50 0.93
C HIS A 21 -0.16 2.49 -0.47
N ILE A 22 0.93 1.74 -0.64
CA ILE A 22 1.57 1.50 -1.94
C ILE A 22 0.72 0.57 -2.79
N VAL A 23 0.21 -0.49 -2.17
CA VAL A 23 -0.81 -1.38 -2.75
C VAL A 23 -2.13 -1.08 -2.06
N PRO A 24 -3.24 -0.88 -2.81
CA PRO A 24 -4.53 -0.58 -2.23
C PRO A 24 -4.96 -1.58 -1.17
N HIS A 25 -5.46 -1.09 -0.04
CA HIS A 25 -5.85 -1.92 1.09
C HIS A 25 -6.84 -3.03 0.73
N PHE A 26 -7.81 -2.76 -0.16
CA PHE A 26 -8.79 -3.76 -0.55
C PHE A 26 -8.18 -4.96 -1.31
N LEU A 27 -7.04 -4.77 -2.00
CA LEU A 27 -6.29 -5.87 -2.60
C LEU A 27 -5.53 -6.67 -1.54
N LEU A 28 -4.85 -5.97 -0.61
CA LEU A 28 -4.15 -6.62 0.51
C LEU A 28 -5.10 -7.46 1.33
N LYS A 29 -6.27 -6.92 1.67
CA LYS A 29 -7.32 -7.63 2.39
C LYS A 29 -7.74 -8.94 1.71
N ARG A 30 -7.75 -9.02 0.39
CA ARG A 30 -8.08 -10.25 -0.35
C ARG A 30 -6.99 -11.30 -0.28
N ILE A 31 -5.73 -10.89 -0.15
CA ILE A 31 -4.57 -11.78 -0.06
C ILE A 31 -4.40 -12.28 1.38
N GLU A 32 -4.53 -11.39 2.34
CA GLU A 32 -4.27 -11.66 3.77
C GLU A 32 -5.45 -12.34 4.47
N ASN A 33 -6.67 -12.13 4.00
CA ASN A 33 -7.88 -12.68 4.60
C ASN A 33 -8.43 -13.90 3.84
N ILE A 34 -7.59 -14.89 3.59
CA ILE A 34 -8.00 -16.17 2.98
C ILE A 34 -9.16 -16.81 3.75
N ASP A 35 -9.22 -16.63 5.06
CA ASP A 35 -10.26 -17.16 5.94
C ASP A 35 -11.53 -16.30 6.00
N GLY A 36 -11.69 -15.28 5.14
CA GLY A 36 -12.87 -14.42 5.08
C GLY A 36 -13.01 -13.43 6.22
N LYS A 37 -11.97 -13.23 7.03
CA LYS A 37 -11.92 -12.21 8.08
C LYS A 37 -11.90 -10.82 7.46
N THR A 38 -12.72 -9.91 7.99
CA THR A 38 -13.01 -8.62 7.34
C THR A 38 -12.32 -7.43 8.00
N GLU A 39 -11.61 -7.61 9.10
CA GLU A 39 -11.05 -6.55 9.92
C GLU A 39 -9.55 -6.32 9.64
N ARG A 40 -9.07 -5.11 9.94
CA ARG A 40 -7.66 -4.72 9.74
C ARG A 40 -6.70 -5.32 10.77
N ASP A 41 -7.21 -6.05 11.75
CA ASP A 41 -6.46 -6.63 12.85
C ASP A 41 -5.45 -7.69 12.41
N TYR A 42 -5.49 -8.09 11.14
CA TYR A 42 -4.65 -9.13 10.56
C TYR A 42 -3.60 -8.62 9.57
N GLU A 43 -3.32 -7.34 9.54
CA GLU A 43 -2.19 -6.78 8.76
C GLU A 43 -0.85 -7.14 9.45
N LEU A 44 -0.62 -8.43 9.66
CA LEU A 44 0.60 -8.97 10.24
C LEU A 44 1.44 -9.60 9.14
N GLY A 45 2.72 -9.33 9.13
CA GLY A 45 3.61 -9.92 8.15
C GLY A 45 5.00 -10.20 8.72
N PHE A 46 5.67 -11.14 8.08
CA PHE A 46 7.05 -11.49 8.38
C PHE A 46 7.87 -11.41 7.11
N GLU A 47 9.03 -10.77 7.19
CA GLU A 47 10.03 -10.78 6.14
C GLU A 47 11.18 -11.68 6.58
N ILE A 48 11.45 -12.74 5.81
CA ILE A 48 12.52 -13.69 6.08
C ILE A 48 13.66 -13.36 5.12
N GLY A 49 14.73 -12.79 5.65
CA GLY A 49 15.95 -12.49 4.94
C GLY A 49 17.06 -13.51 5.22
N ARG A 50 18.18 -13.40 4.49
CA ARG A 50 19.36 -14.26 4.73
C ARG A 50 19.98 -14.11 6.12
N MET A 51 19.81 -12.97 6.75
CA MET A 51 20.47 -12.58 8.02
C MET A 51 19.50 -12.51 9.20
N GLY A 52 18.22 -12.81 9.00
CA GLY A 52 17.23 -12.73 10.08
C GLY A 52 15.80 -12.66 9.59
N MET A 53 14.90 -12.55 10.54
CA MET A 53 13.48 -12.36 10.33
C MET A 53 13.10 -11.01 10.94
N SER A 54 12.34 -10.20 10.21
CA SER A 54 11.67 -9.02 10.73
C SER A 54 10.15 -9.21 10.67
N SER A 55 9.46 -8.69 11.65
CA SER A 55 8.01 -8.64 11.68
C SER A 55 7.53 -7.22 11.44
N HIS A 56 6.36 -7.09 10.84
CA HIS A 56 5.69 -5.81 10.70
C HIS A 56 4.18 -6.00 10.89
N PHE A 57 3.52 -4.96 11.31
CA PHE A 57 2.07 -4.96 11.52
C PHE A 57 1.45 -3.64 11.10
N GLY A 58 0.16 -3.69 10.72
CA GLY A 58 -0.62 -2.53 10.37
C GLY A 58 -0.92 -1.66 11.59
N ARG A 59 -1.14 -0.36 11.38
CA ARG A 59 -1.43 0.61 12.47
C ARG A 59 -2.78 0.38 13.15
N ALA A 60 -3.64 -0.44 12.56
CA ALA A 60 -4.97 -0.73 13.08
C ALA A 60 -5.04 -2.06 13.85
N VAL A 61 -3.94 -2.81 13.91
CA VAL A 61 -3.88 -4.07 14.67
C VAL A 61 -4.05 -3.78 16.16
N GLN A 62 -4.97 -4.50 16.79
CA GLN A 62 -5.27 -4.30 18.20
C GLN A 62 -4.14 -4.78 19.10
N PRO A 63 -3.84 -4.09 20.23
CA PRO A 63 -2.73 -4.44 21.11
C PRO A 63 -2.76 -5.90 21.59
N TYR A 64 -3.92 -6.45 21.89
CA TYR A 64 -4.05 -7.83 22.37
C TYR A 64 -3.64 -8.87 21.31
N ILE A 65 -3.86 -8.58 20.01
CA ILE A 65 -3.42 -9.45 18.90
C ILE A 65 -1.91 -9.41 18.76
N LEU A 66 -1.32 -8.24 18.97
CA LEU A 66 0.13 -8.07 18.96
C LEU A 66 0.78 -8.86 20.11
N GLU A 67 0.20 -8.77 21.33
CA GLU A 67 0.67 -9.51 22.48
C GLU A 67 0.55 -11.03 22.29
N GLU A 68 -0.57 -11.50 21.72
CA GLU A 68 -0.77 -12.92 21.40
C GLU A 68 0.22 -13.43 20.36
N THR A 69 0.56 -12.61 19.36
CA THR A 69 1.39 -13.01 18.24
C THR A 69 2.89 -12.89 18.54
N PHE A 70 3.30 -11.81 19.17
CA PHE A 70 4.70 -11.43 19.36
C PHE A 70 5.17 -11.49 20.83
N GLY A 71 4.25 -11.69 21.78
CA GLY A 71 4.54 -11.62 23.20
C GLY A 71 4.58 -10.18 23.70
N ASN A 72 5.47 -9.89 24.65
CA ASN A 72 5.61 -8.53 25.21
C ASN A 72 6.12 -7.56 24.14
N ILE A 73 5.25 -6.71 23.64
CA ILE A 73 5.60 -5.61 22.73
C ILE A 73 5.69 -4.32 23.55
N THR A 74 6.76 -3.58 23.36
CA THR A 74 6.98 -2.28 23.97
C THR A 74 6.47 -1.14 23.08
N ASP A 75 6.21 0.03 23.67
CA ASP A 75 5.87 1.24 22.89
C ASP A 75 6.97 1.59 21.88
N ASP A 76 8.23 1.28 22.20
CA ASP A 76 9.38 1.49 21.32
C ASP A 76 9.33 0.56 20.09
N ASP A 77 8.85 -0.67 20.23
CA ASP A 77 8.65 -1.60 19.11
C ASP A 77 7.51 -1.13 18.19
N ILE A 78 6.45 -0.58 18.79
CA ILE A 78 5.32 0.00 18.04
C ILE A 78 5.78 1.24 17.27
N GLU A 79 6.57 2.11 17.87
CA GLU A 79 7.09 3.32 17.24
C GLU A 79 8.06 3.01 16.10
N LYS A 80 8.91 1.99 16.25
CA LYS A 80 9.88 1.53 15.25
C LYS A 80 9.25 0.66 14.13
N ASN A 81 8.03 0.19 14.34
CA ASN A 81 7.35 -0.64 13.35
C ASN A 81 7.16 0.12 12.02
N SER A 82 7.62 -0.48 10.94
CA SER A 82 7.46 0.06 9.59
C SER A 82 6.83 -0.99 8.68
N HIS A 83 5.58 -0.80 8.33
CA HIS A 83 4.92 -1.65 7.35
C HIS A 83 5.52 -1.40 5.95
N PRO A 84 5.97 -2.45 5.21
CA PRO A 84 6.68 -2.28 3.93
C PRO A 84 5.82 -1.67 2.83
N LEU A 85 4.49 -1.74 2.95
CA LEU A 85 3.54 -1.22 1.97
C LEU A 85 2.82 0.06 2.41
N ILE A 86 3.21 0.64 3.54
CA ILE A 86 2.65 1.91 4.05
C ILE A 86 3.77 2.95 4.13
N VAL A 87 3.52 4.13 3.61
CA VAL A 87 4.49 5.23 3.57
C VAL A 87 3.92 6.51 4.13
N ASP A 88 4.80 7.31 4.72
CA ASP A 88 4.50 8.65 5.21
C ASP A 88 5.24 9.69 4.38
N ASN A 89 4.56 10.80 4.10
CA ASN A 89 5.13 11.96 3.42
C ASN A 89 5.72 11.67 2.03
N TYR A 90 5.09 10.76 1.26
CA TYR A 90 5.39 10.54 -0.14
C TYR A 90 4.45 11.32 -1.06
N TYR A 91 3.21 11.50 -0.64
CA TYR A 91 2.16 12.15 -1.42
C TYR A 91 1.56 13.34 -0.67
N CYS A 92 0.98 14.26 -1.42
CA CYS A 92 0.11 15.29 -0.87
C CYS A 92 -1.34 14.81 -0.80
N SER A 93 -2.16 15.47 0.00
CA SER A 93 -3.56 15.11 0.18
C SER A 93 -4.37 15.10 -1.12
N GLU A 94 -4.07 15.98 -2.08
CA GLU A 94 -4.75 16.02 -3.37
C GLU A 94 -4.41 14.80 -4.25
N CYS A 95 -3.13 14.41 -4.30
CA CYS A 95 -2.71 13.24 -5.04
C CYS A 95 -3.24 11.94 -4.42
N GLU A 96 -3.31 11.89 -3.10
CA GLU A 96 -3.91 10.75 -2.39
C GLU A 96 -5.41 10.60 -2.71
N LYS A 97 -6.15 11.71 -2.83
CA LYS A 97 -7.55 11.68 -3.28
C LYS A 97 -7.70 11.14 -4.71
N ARG A 98 -6.76 11.46 -5.62
CA ARG A 98 -6.76 10.90 -6.99
C ARG A 98 -6.58 9.39 -6.97
N PHE A 99 -5.62 8.88 -6.19
CA PHE A 99 -5.47 7.43 -6.02
C PHE A 99 -6.73 6.80 -5.45
N SER A 100 -7.28 7.36 -4.38
CA SER A 100 -8.51 6.88 -3.75
C SER A 100 -9.70 6.82 -4.72
N LEU A 101 -9.84 7.80 -5.62
CA LEU A 101 -10.89 7.81 -6.63
C LEU A 101 -10.74 6.64 -7.60
N ILE A 102 -9.54 6.46 -8.19
CA ILE A 102 -9.25 5.36 -9.11
C ILE A 102 -9.46 4.01 -8.42
N GLU A 103 -9.01 3.88 -7.19
CA GLU A 103 -9.14 2.67 -6.38
C GLU A 103 -10.60 2.32 -6.07
N SER A 104 -11.40 3.33 -5.73
CA SER A 104 -12.83 3.15 -5.44
C SER A 104 -13.58 2.70 -6.69
N GLU A 105 -13.38 3.38 -7.83
CA GLU A 105 -14.00 3.01 -9.09
C GLU A 105 -13.59 1.59 -9.53
N TYR A 106 -12.31 1.26 -9.42
CA TYR A 106 -11.84 -0.08 -9.77
C TYR A 106 -12.42 -1.14 -8.83
N SER A 107 -12.49 -0.88 -7.52
CA SER A 107 -13.02 -1.83 -6.54
C SER A 107 -14.47 -2.23 -6.79
N LEU A 108 -15.30 -1.29 -7.31
CA LEU A 108 -16.70 -1.55 -7.67
C LEU A 108 -16.85 -2.54 -8.84
N THR A 109 -15.82 -2.66 -9.67
CA THR A 109 -15.83 -3.61 -10.79
C THR A 109 -15.43 -5.02 -10.38
N MET A 110 -14.87 -5.18 -9.19
CA MET A 110 -14.43 -6.48 -8.70
C MET A 110 -15.63 -7.27 -8.20
N SER A 111 -15.98 -8.35 -8.92
CA SER A 111 -17.02 -9.28 -8.51
C SER A 111 -16.72 -9.90 -7.15
N THR A 112 -17.76 -10.04 -6.32
CA THR A 112 -17.69 -10.75 -5.03
C THR A 112 -17.82 -12.27 -5.20
N VAL A 113 -17.97 -12.76 -6.43
CA VAL A 113 -18.21 -14.16 -6.73
C VAL A 113 -16.90 -14.94 -6.67
N ASN A 114 -16.91 -16.05 -5.94
CA ASN A 114 -15.85 -17.07 -5.92
C ASN A 114 -15.81 -17.81 -7.27
N SER A 115 -15.33 -17.18 -8.32
CA SER A 115 -15.10 -17.83 -9.61
C SER A 115 -13.60 -17.97 -9.84
N GLU A 116 -13.18 -19.10 -10.39
CA GLU A 116 -11.79 -19.34 -10.81
C GLU A 116 -11.36 -18.38 -11.93
N THR A 117 -12.31 -17.77 -12.63
CA THR A 117 -12.11 -16.77 -13.67
C THR A 117 -12.60 -15.42 -13.19
N TYR A 118 -11.71 -14.44 -13.21
CA TYR A 118 -12.01 -13.07 -12.88
C TYR A 118 -12.39 -12.29 -14.14
N GLU A 119 -13.68 -12.03 -14.31
CA GLU A 119 -14.17 -11.12 -15.35
C GLU A 119 -14.47 -9.75 -14.73
N SER A 120 -13.72 -8.76 -15.16
CA SER A 120 -13.91 -7.38 -14.72
C SER A 120 -14.64 -6.61 -15.81
N GLY A 121 -15.78 -6.00 -15.46
CA GLY A 121 -16.50 -5.05 -16.34
C GLY A 121 -15.78 -3.70 -16.53
N VAL A 122 -14.51 -3.65 -16.21
CA VAL A 122 -13.66 -2.44 -16.24
C VAL A 122 -13.42 -2.01 -17.67
N SER A 123 -13.54 -0.71 -17.93
CA SER A 123 -12.96 -0.12 -19.14
C SER A 123 -11.44 -0.31 -19.13
N SER A 124 -10.86 -0.57 -20.30
CA SER A 124 -9.40 -0.74 -20.42
C SER A 124 -8.61 0.43 -19.84
N LEU A 125 -9.16 1.65 -19.98
CA LEU A 125 -8.55 2.85 -19.42
C LEU A 125 -8.47 2.81 -17.89
N LEU A 126 -9.57 2.50 -17.20
CA LEU A 126 -9.57 2.41 -15.74
C LEU A 126 -8.62 1.31 -15.24
N GLY A 127 -8.56 0.18 -15.95
CA GLY A 127 -7.60 -0.89 -15.67
C GLY A 127 -6.14 -0.41 -15.78
N ILE A 128 -5.80 0.31 -16.85
CA ILE A 128 -4.45 0.88 -17.05
C ILE A 128 -4.12 1.88 -15.94
N LEU A 129 -5.02 2.81 -15.63
CA LEU A 129 -4.83 3.80 -14.57
C LEU A 129 -4.62 3.14 -13.22
N PHE A 130 -5.44 2.17 -12.88
CA PHE A 130 -5.39 1.47 -11.59
C PHE A 130 -4.08 0.69 -11.43
N TRP A 131 -3.81 -0.26 -12.34
CA TRP A 131 -2.61 -1.10 -12.24
C TRP A 131 -1.32 -0.30 -12.49
N GLY A 132 -1.36 0.66 -13.41
CA GLY A 132 -0.24 1.58 -13.66
C GLY A 132 0.12 2.39 -12.41
N SER A 133 -0.88 2.87 -11.65
CA SER A 133 -0.65 3.58 -10.40
C SER A 133 0.02 2.71 -9.34
N ILE A 134 -0.35 1.43 -9.25
CA ILE A 134 0.25 0.48 -8.30
C ILE A 134 1.71 0.20 -8.68
N VAL A 135 1.96 -0.16 -9.94
CA VAL A 135 3.30 -0.43 -10.46
C VAL A 135 4.21 0.78 -10.26
N TRP A 136 3.72 1.99 -10.54
CA TRP A 136 4.46 3.21 -10.30
C TRP A 136 4.78 3.43 -8.81
N ARG A 137 3.80 3.24 -7.91
CA ARG A 137 4.01 3.36 -6.46
C ARG A 137 5.04 2.37 -5.94
N ILE A 138 4.98 1.10 -6.37
CA ILE A 138 5.95 0.06 -6.00
C ILE A 138 7.35 0.46 -6.46
N SER A 139 7.50 0.86 -7.74
CA SER A 139 8.79 1.28 -8.28
C SER A 139 9.34 2.51 -7.58
N ASN A 140 8.49 3.51 -7.35
CA ASN A 140 8.88 4.76 -6.69
C ASN A 140 9.25 4.57 -5.22
N HIS A 141 8.69 3.57 -4.54
CA HIS A 141 9.05 3.21 -3.18
C HIS A 141 10.46 2.62 -3.09
N GLY A 142 10.83 1.78 -4.04
CA GLY A 142 12.19 1.25 -4.20
C GLY A 142 12.65 0.21 -3.18
N LYS A 143 11.84 -0.13 -2.15
CA LYS A 143 12.21 -1.12 -1.11
C LYS A 143 11.85 -2.56 -1.50
N ASN A 144 10.94 -2.75 -2.42
CA ASN A 144 10.41 -4.07 -2.80
C ASN A 144 11.16 -4.73 -3.96
N GLY A 145 12.36 -4.25 -4.28
CA GLY A 145 13.19 -4.81 -5.34
C GLY A 145 12.71 -4.56 -6.79
N VAL A 146 11.57 -3.93 -6.96
CA VAL A 146 11.02 -3.56 -8.26
C VAL A 146 11.37 -2.10 -8.54
N LYS A 147 12.13 -1.87 -9.61
CA LYS A 147 12.47 -0.52 -10.07
C LYS A 147 12.31 -0.44 -11.59
N LEU A 148 11.47 0.47 -12.03
CA LEU A 148 11.31 0.78 -13.44
C LEU A 148 12.44 1.70 -13.94
N PRO A 149 12.79 1.66 -15.22
CA PRO A 149 13.56 2.71 -15.85
C PRO A 149 12.90 4.07 -15.68
N ILE A 150 13.71 5.13 -15.56
CA ILE A 150 13.23 6.50 -15.29
C ILE A 150 12.18 6.94 -16.31
N GLU A 151 12.38 6.65 -17.58
CA GLU A 151 11.44 7.02 -18.65
C GLU A 151 10.05 6.36 -18.47
N GLN A 152 10.02 5.12 -17.98
CA GLN A 152 8.77 4.41 -17.70
C GLN A 152 8.10 4.93 -16.43
N GLU A 153 8.87 5.25 -15.38
CA GLU A 153 8.34 5.90 -14.18
C GLU A 153 7.69 7.24 -14.50
N GLU A 154 8.35 8.08 -15.30
CA GLU A 154 7.83 9.37 -15.72
C GLU A 154 6.59 9.24 -16.62
N SER A 155 6.58 8.26 -17.50
CA SER A 155 5.43 7.95 -18.34
C SER A 155 4.22 7.57 -17.49
N LEU A 156 4.39 6.68 -16.51
CA LEU A 156 3.31 6.28 -15.59
C LEU A 156 2.87 7.41 -14.66
N ARG A 157 3.80 8.27 -14.24
CA ARG A 157 3.48 9.43 -13.39
C ARG A 157 2.61 10.45 -14.10
N SER A 158 2.74 10.57 -15.40
CA SER A 158 2.03 11.56 -16.24
C SER A 158 0.64 11.12 -16.72
N ILE A 159 0.27 9.87 -16.50
CA ILE A 159 -1.07 9.34 -16.79
C ILE A 159 -2.04 9.74 -15.68
#